data_8b2f361ec5d53f901d2456549921eec4
#
_entry.id   8b2f361ec5d53f901d2456549921eec4
#
_cell.length_a   1.000
_cell.length_b   1.000
_cell.length_c   1.000
_cell.angle_alpha   90.00
_cell.angle_beta   90.00
_cell.angle_gamma   90.00
#
_symmetry.space_group_name_H-M   'P 1'
#
loop_
_entity.id
_entity.type
_entity.pdbx_description
1 polymer ?
#
loop_
_entity_poly.entity_id
_entity_poly.type
_entity_poly.pdbx_seq_one_letter_code
_entity_poly.pdbx_strand_id
1 'polypeptide(L)'
;MNNLIELQDVNLIRNGKSLLKEINWNGKENECWAILGLNGAGKSTLLKLLMSEYWASSGQVTVLGTRFGEGGIPELRKRIGIVSSFISERLPEHLLTEQIVLTGQYKSSILYTAYGEEELNWARDMLTSIGASSLIGRKYRELSQGEKQTVLIARSLMDQPDLIIFDEASSGLDLFAREKHLRQIHHIKQLDHAPTMIYVTHHAEEITTDMTHVLLLKHGQVVEQGPKEKILTPQVLSQFYEVSVSLIDLGDERLFVKPEIAH
;
A
#
# COMPACT_ATOMS: atom_id res chain seq x y z
N MET A 1 9.86 -11.35 -18.12
CA MET A 1 9.26 -10.49 -17.08
C MET A 1 8.70 -11.42 -16.04
N ASN A 2 9.17 -11.30 -14.82
CA ASN A 2 8.70 -12.15 -13.73
C ASN A 2 7.37 -11.62 -13.19
N ASN A 3 6.49 -12.54 -12.76
CA ASN A 3 5.26 -12.14 -12.10
C ASN A 3 5.58 -11.69 -10.66
N LEU A 4 5.15 -10.50 -10.29
CA LEU A 4 5.23 -9.98 -8.93
C LEU A 4 4.16 -10.63 -8.05
N ILE A 5 2.94 -10.72 -8.59
CA ILE A 5 1.76 -11.29 -7.95
C ILE A 5 1.07 -12.19 -8.96
N GLU A 6 0.72 -13.39 -8.53
CA GLU A 6 -0.08 -14.32 -9.31
C GLU A 6 -1.09 -15.00 -8.39
N LEU A 7 -2.34 -14.64 -8.58
CA LEU A 7 -3.48 -15.23 -7.89
C LEU A 7 -4.35 -15.96 -8.91
N GLN A 8 -4.60 -17.25 -8.69
CA GLN A 8 -5.39 -18.10 -9.61
C GLN A 8 -6.52 -18.76 -8.83
N ASP A 9 -7.75 -18.39 -9.17
CA ASP A 9 -9.01 -18.89 -8.60
C ASP A 9 -9.05 -18.90 -7.06
N VAL A 10 -8.50 -17.82 -6.48
CA VAL A 10 -8.28 -17.73 -5.04
C VAL A 10 -9.58 -17.43 -4.31
N ASN A 11 -9.93 -18.32 -3.39
CA ASN A 11 -11.03 -18.12 -2.45
C ASN A 11 -10.50 -18.06 -1.03
N LEU A 12 -11.10 -17.20 -0.20
CA LEU A 12 -10.79 -17.09 1.22
C LEU A 12 -12.07 -17.08 2.04
N ILE A 13 -12.26 -18.12 2.84
CA ILE A 13 -13.42 -18.31 3.72
C ILE A 13 -12.92 -18.28 5.17
N ARG A 14 -13.52 -17.46 6.02
CA ARG A 14 -13.24 -17.43 7.47
C ARG A 14 -14.53 -17.35 8.25
N ASN A 15 -14.62 -18.17 9.30
CA ASN A 15 -15.81 -18.25 10.17
C ASN A 15 -17.12 -18.40 9.38
N GLY A 16 -17.11 -19.24 8.34
CA GLY A 16 -18.26 -19.48 7.46
C GLY A 16 -18.61 -18.34 6.50
N LYS A 17 -17.86 -17.21 6.52
CA LYS A 17 -18.05 -16.10 5.60
C LYS A 17 -17.01 -16.14 4.47
N SER A 18 -17.47 -16.03 3.23
CA SER A 18 -16.59 -15.84 2.09
C SER A 18 -16.12 -14.37 2.07
N LEU A 19 -14.81 -14.17 2.24
CA LEU A 19 -14.18 -12.86 2.27
C LEU A 19 -13.59 -12.48 0.90
N LEU A 20 -13.05 -13.47 0.16
CA LEU A 20 -12.60 -13.32 -1.22
C LEU A 20 -13.18 -14.49 -2.03
N LYS A 21 -13.53 -14.22 -3.29
CA LYS A 21 -14.17 -15.17 -4.19
C LYS A 21 -13.53 -15.10 -5.56
N GLU A 22 -13.02 -16.23 -6.03
CA GLU A 22 -12.50 -16.41 -7.39
C GLU A 22 -11.55 -15.27 -7.82
N ILE A 23 -10.67 -14.84 -6.91
CA ILE A 23 -9.72 -13.79 -7.22
C ILE A 23 -8.70 -14.33 -8.22
N ASN A 24 -8.66 -13.68 -9.37
CA ASN A 24 -7.66 -13.85 -10.41
C ASN A 24 -6.95 -12.52 -10.61
N TRP A 25 -5.65 -12.47 -10.36
CA TRP A 25 -4.83 -11.26 -10.53
C TRP A 25 -3.42 -11.64 -10.94
N ASN A 26 -2.93 -11.00 -11.99
CA ASN A 26 -1.56 -11.16 -12.48
C ASN A 26 -0.91 -9.78 -12.56
N GLY A 27 -0.10 -9.42 -11.58
CA GLY A 27 0.72 -8.21 -11.54
C GLY A 27 2.17 -8.53 -11.88
N LYS A 28 2.78 -7.75 -12.76
CA LYS A 28 4.18 -7.93 -13.20
C LYS A 28 5.12 -7.01 -12.44
N GLU A 29 6.40 -7.36 -12.45
CA GLU A 29 7.46 -6.44 -12.07
C GLU A 29 7.35 -5.15 -12.92
N ASN A 30 7.58 -3.99 -12.31
CA ASN A 30 7.44 -2.66 -12.91
C ASN A 30 5.99 -2.15 -13.10
N GLU A 31 4.98 -2.90 -12.73
CA GLU A 31 3.61 -2.41 -12.68
C GLU A 31 3.28 -1.91 -11.26
N CYS A 32 2.97 -0.62 -11.15
CA CYS A 32 2.45 -0.05 -9.91
C CYS A 32 0.92 -0.12 -9.93
N TRP A 33 0.34 -0.76 -8.93
CA TRP A 33 -1.09 -1.04 -8.89
C TRP A 33 -1.83 -0.17 -7.88
N ALA A 34 -2.95 0.41 -8.30
CA ALA A 34 -3.94 0.95 -7.38
C ALA A 34 -5.07 -0.08 -7.18
N ILE A 35 -5.39 -0.41 -5.95
CA ILE A 35 -6.57 -1.22 -5.60
C ILE A 35 -7.67 -0.26 -5.15
N LEU A 36 -8.67 -0.06 -6.00
CA LEU A 36 -9.81 0.80 -5.74
C LEU A 36 -11.01 -0.03 -5.31
N GLY A 37 -11.65 0.35 -4.22
CA GLY A 37 -12.85 -0.31 -3.73
C GLY A 37 -13.49 0.40 -2.56
N LEU A 38 -14.80 0.33 -2.43
CA LEU A 38 -15.54 0.90 -1.30
C LEU A 38 -15.17 0.21 0.02
N ASN A 39 -15.60 0.80 1.14
CA ASN A 39 -15.44 0.18 2.44
C ASN A 39 -16.14 -1.18 2.48
N GLY A 40 -15.48 -2.20 3.04
CA GLY A 40 -16.00 -3.57 3.04
C GLY A 40 -15.83 -4.35 1.73
N ALA A 41 -15.19 -3.79 0.69
CA ALA A 41 -14.95 -4.47 -0.58
C ALA A 41 -14.03 -5.70 -0.47
N GLY A 42 -13.24 -5.83 0.60
CA GLY A 42 -12.29 -6.92 0.79
C GLY A 42 -10.82 -6.51 0.63
N LYS A 43 -10.52 -5.21 0.46
CA LYS A 43 -9.16 -4.69 0.23
C LYS A 43 -8.16 -5.16 1.28
N SER A 44 -8.41 -4.89 2.56
CA SER A 44 -7.51 -5.30 3.65
C SER A 44 -7.41 -6.84 3.78
N THR A 45 -8.44 -7.58 3.37
CA THR A 45 -8.38 -9.05 3.31
C THR A 45 -7.44 -9.52 2.22
N LEU A 46 -7.51 -8.90 1.03
CA LEU A 46 -6.60 -9.17 -0.08
C LEU A 46 -5.15 -8.85 0.31
N LEU A 47 -4.91 -7.71 0.99
CA LEU A 47 -3.58 -7.38 1.47
C LEU A 47 -3.04 -8.38 2.48
N LYS A 48 -3.86 -8.81 3.46
CA LYS A 48 -3.46 -9.84 4.43
C LYS A 48 -3.13 -11.17 3.77
N LEU A 49 -3.78 -11.51 2.66
CA LEU A 49 -3.41 -12.65 1.84
C LEU A 49 -2.02 -12.44 1.19
N LEU A 50 -1.78 -11.31 0.54
CA LEU A 50 -0.48 -11.01 -0.10
C LEU A 50 0.68 -11.01 0.91
N MET A 51 0.44 -10.52 2.12
CA MET A 51 1.42 -10.51 3.22
C MET A 51 1.56 -11.87 3.93
N SER A 52 0.87 -12.90 3.44
CA SER A 52 0.82 -14.23 4.07
C SER A 52 0.32 -14.26 5.53
N GLU A 53 -0.43 -13.24 5.95
CA GLU A 53 -1.14 -13.26 7.24
C GLU A 53 -2.38 -14.16 7.16
N TYR A 54 -3.00 -14.23 5.98
CA TYR A 54 -4.09 -15.13 5.66
C TYR A 54 -3.67 -16.13 4.60
N TRP A 55 -4.25 -17.32 4.65
CA TRP A 55 -4.06 -18.40 3.70
C TRP A 55 -5.33 -18.59 2.89
N ALA A 56 -5.16 -18.79 1.58
CA ALA A 56 -6.28 -19.11 0.71
C ALA A 56 -6.97 -20.42 1.16
N SER A 57 -8.29 -20.46 1.09
CA SER A 57 -9.07 -21.68 1.30
C SER A 57 -9.00 -22.60 0.08
N SER A 58 -8.85 -22.01 -1.11
CA SER A 58 -8.60 -22.71 -2.38
C SER A 58 -7.95 -21.74 -3.38
N GLY A 59 -7.44 -22.29 -4.49
CA GLY A 59 -6.70 -21.55 -5.50
C GLY A 59 -5.20 -21.49 -5.20
N GLN A 60 -4.45 -20.76 -6.02
CA GLN A 60 -3.00 -20.64 -5.92
C GLN A 60 -2.59 -19.21 -5.70
N VAL A 61 -1.63 -18.99 -4.81
CA VAL A 61 -1.08 -17.68 -4.46
C VAL A 61 0.43 -17.72 -4.64
N THR A 62 0.95 -16.84 -5.48
CA THR A 62 2.39 -16.60 -5.62
C THR A 62 2.64 -15.09 -5.47
N VAL A 63 3.57 -14.71 -4.61
CA VAL A 63 3.98 -13.31 -4.40
C VAL A 63 5.49 -13.25 -4.42
N LEU A 64 6.07 -12.33 -5.20
CA LEU A 64 7.54 -12.18 -5.38
C LEU A 64 8.24 -13.51 -5.67
N GLY A 65 7.60 -14.35 -6.50
CA GLY A 65 8.10 -15.69 -6.86
C GLY A 65 7.95 -16.74 -5.76
N THR A 66 7.45 -16.40 -4.58
CA THR A 66 7.21 -17.35 -3.48
C THR A 66 5.80 -17.93 -3.59
N ARG A 67 5.68 -19.22 -3.88
CA ARG A 67 4.41 -19.92 -3.91
C ARG A 67 4.01 -20.37 -2.52
N PHE A 68 2.79 -20.01 -2.12
CA PHE A 68 2.27 -20.33 -0.79
C PHE A 68 2.06 -21.84 -0.66
N GLY A 69 2.54 -22.40 0.46
CA GLY A 69 2.52 -23.85 0.72
C GLY A 69 3.82 -24.57 0.37
N GLU A 70 4.74 -23.93 -0.37
CA GLU A 70 6.03 -24.53 -0.77
C GLU A 70 7.23 -24.05 0.10
N GLY A 71 6.99 -23.19 1.08
CA GLY A 71 8.01 -22.61 1.96
C GLY A 71 8.37 -21.17 1.60
N GLY A 72 9.42 -20.59 2.22
CA GLY A 72 9.95 -19.26 1.91
C GLY A 72 9.14 -18.07 2.45
N ILE A 73 8.12 -18.30 3.27
CA ILE A 73 7.25 -17.23 3.82
C ILE A 73 8.01 -16.23 4.72
N PRO A 74 8.93 -16.66 5.62
CA PRO A 74 9.69 -15.69 6.42
C PRO A 74 10.53 -14.74 5.55
N GLU A 75 11.15 -15.25 4.50
CA GLU A 75 11.95 -14.48 3.53
C GLU A 75 11.06 -13.55 2.70
N LEU A 76 9.91 -14.04 2.24
CA LEU A 76 8.92 -13.22 1.54
C LEU A 76 8.51 -12.01 2.38
N ARG A 77 8.19 -12.20 3.66
CA ARG A 77 7.78 -11.11 4.57
C ARG A 77 8.84 -10.03 4.72
N LYS A 78 10.13 -10.37 4.66
CA LYS A 78 11.21 -9.38 4.70
C LYS A 78 11.22 -8.49 3.46
N ARG A 79 10.81 -9.04 2.32
CA ARG A 79 10.79 -8.35 1.02
C ARG A 79 9.56 -7.45 0.82
N ILE A 80 8.60 -7.43 1.77
CA ILE A 80 7.40 -6.61 1.69
C ILE A 80 7.44 -5.52 2.77
N GLY A 81 7.39 -4.26 2.33
CA GLY A 81 7.15 -3.10 3.17
C GLY A 81 5.66 -2.78 3.25
N ILE A 82 5.20 -2.24 4.39
CA ILE A 82 3.82 -1.82 4.55
C ILE A 82 3.73 -0.47 5.28
N VAL A 83 2.87 0.39 4.73
CA VAL A 83 2.49 1.68 5.30
C VAL A 83 1.00 1.64 5.59
N SER A 84 0.60 1.61 6.86
CA SER A 84 -0.80 1.61 7.28
C SER A 84 -0.99 2.27 8.64
N SER A 85 -2.17 2.82 8.91
CA SER A 85 -2.52 3.40 10.21
C SER A 85 -2.42 2.38 11.35
N PHE A 86 -2.77 1.14 11.10
CA PHE A 86 -2.68 0.05 12.07
C PHE A 86 -1.26 -0.19 12.62
N ILE A 87 -0.23 0.02 11.78
CA ILE A 87 1.17 -0.04 12.25
C ILE A 87 1.46 1.17 13.12
N SER A 88 1.05 2.37 12.71
CA SER A 88 1.26 3.60 13.47
C SER A 88 0.78 3.50 14.92
N GLU A 89 -0.40 2.93 15.14
CA GLU A 89 -1.01 2.76 16.46
C GLU A 89 -0.24 1.84 17.42
N ARG A 90 0.63 0.98 16.87
CA ARG A 90 1.42 0.02 17.64
C ARG A 90 2.84 0.49 17.95
N LEU A 91 3.26 1.62 17.37
CA LEU A 91 4.60 2.13 17.54
C LEU A 91 4.73 2.87 18.89
N PRO A 92 5.86 2.72 19.60
CA PRO A 92 6.10 3.39 20.87
C PRO A 92 6.18 4.91 20.67
N GLU A 93 5.24 5.65 21.23
CA GLU A 93 5.12 7.10 21.02
C GLU A 93 6.27 7.92 21.65
N HIS A 94 7.00 7.36 22.61
CA HIS A 94 8.07 8.04 23.32
C HIS A 94 9.41 8.00 22.58
N LEU A 95 9.56 7.13 21.58
CA LEU A 95 10.79 6.99 20.82
C LEU A 95 11.00 8.18 19.86
N LEU A 96 12.26 8.43 19.54
CA LEU A 96 12.65 9.39 18.50
C LEU A 96 12.29 8.84 17.12
N THR A 97 12.10 9.75 16.17
CA THR A 97 11.70 9.43 14.79
C THR A 97 12.66 8.43 14.14
N GLU A 98 13.96 8.64 14.25
CA GLU A 98 14.98 7.73 13.72
C GLU A 98 14.95 6.34 14.38
N GLN A 99 14.58 6.26 15.65
CA GLN A 99 14.40 4.98 16.34
C GLN A 99 13.16 4.25 15.82
N ILE A 100 12.08 4.98 15.56
CA ILE A 100 10.87 4.40 14.90
C ILE A 100 11.23 3.87 13.51
N VAL A 101 11.96 4.63 12.70
CA VAL A 101 12.39 4.21 11.36
C VAL A 101 13.24 2.95 11.46
N LEU A 102 14.19 2.89 12.39
CA LEU A 102 15.05 1.73 12.60
C LEU A 102 14.27 0.44 12.92
N THR A 103 13.09 0.53 13.59
CA THR A 103 12.24 -0.65 13.83
C THR A 103 11.85 -1.37 12.54
N GLY A 104 11.88 -0.67 11.40
CA GLY A 104 11.56 -1.22 10.07
C GLY A 104 12.51 -2.33 9.64
N GLN A 105 13.79 -2.18 9.93
CA GLN A 105 14.82 -3.18 9.63
C GLN A 105 14.55 -4.53 10.31
N TYR A 106 13.95 -4.49 11.49
CA TYR A 106 13.64 -5.70 12.28
C TYR A 106 12.21 -6.22 12.08
N LYS A 107 11.42 -5.57 11.21
CA LYS A 107 9.98 -5.88 11.00
C LYS A 107 9.19 -5.99 12.32
N SER A 108 9.59 -5.21 13.31
CA SER A 108 9.02 -5.20 14.67
C SER A 108 8.54 -3.79 15.02
N SER A 109 7.60 -3.65 15.93
CA SER A 109 7.22 -2.35 16.51
C SER A 109 8.10 -1.97 17.72
N ILE A 110 8.96 -2.88 18.18
CA ILE A 110 9.83 -2.69 19.35
C ILE A 110 11.25 -3.05 18.95
N LEU A 111 12.23 -2.27 19.42
CA LEU A 111 13.64 -2.57 19.27
C LEU A 111 14.05 -3.54 20.39
N TYR A 112 14.21 -4.82 20.03
CA TYR A 112 14.69 -5.86 20.98
C TYR A 112 16.20 -6.03 20.98
N THR A 113 16.86 -5.54 19.93
CA THR A 113 18.30 -5.68 19.73
C THR A 113 18.99 -4.37 20.14
N ALA A 114 20.17 -4.47 20.77
CA ALA A 114 21.01 -3.31 20.96
C ALA A 114 21.41 -2.75 19.59
N TYR A 115 21.32 -1.46 19.43
CA TYR A 115 21.71 -0.73 18.23
C TYR A 115 22.69 0.38 18.61
N GLY A 116 23.57 0.73 17.69
CA GLY A 116 24.56 1.78 17.85
C GLY A 116 24.24 3.02 17.03
N GLU A 117 25.19 3.93 16.98
CA GLU A 117 25.07 5.17 16.22
C GLU A 117 25.07 4.91 14.70
N GLU A 118 25.69 3.83 14.25
CA GLU A 118 25.71 3.45 12.83
C GLU A 118 24.32 3.14 12.31
N GLU A 119 23.54 2.30 13.00
CA GLU A 119 22.17 1.95 12.63
C GLU A 119 21.23 3.16 12.70
N LEU A 120 21.44 4.04 13.68
CA LEU A 120 20.68 5.30 13.75
C LEU A 120 21.00 6.23 12.59
N ASN A 121 22.25 6.25 12.10
CA ASN A 121 22.61 7.04 10.93
C ASN A 121 21.94 6.50 9.66
N TRP A 122 21.82 5.18 9.47
CA TRP A 122 21.03 4.63 8.36
C TRP A 122 19.57 5.09 8.39
N ALA A 123 18.97 5.14 9.58
CA ALA A 123 17.59 5.63 9.72
C ALA A 123 17.48 7.13 9.44
N ARG A 124 18.46 7.95 9.81
CA ARG A 124 18.55 9.39 9.49
C ARG A 124 18.75 9.61 7.98
N ASP A 125 19.62 8.82 7.36
CA ASP A 125 19.85 8.86 5.91
C ASP A 125 18.58 8.50 5.14
N MET A 126 17.84 7.49 5.60
CA MET A 126 16.54 7.14 5.01
C MET A 126 15.53 8.28 5.14
N LEU A 127 15.41 8.92 6.31
CA LEU A 127 14.56 10.11 6.47
C LEU A 127 14.99 11.24 5.55
N THR A 128 16.27 11.44 5.38
CA THR A 128 16.82 12.50 4.51
C THR A 128 16.52 12.20 3.04
N SER A 129 16.66 10.96 2.58
CA SER A 129 16.43 10.55 1.20
C SER A 129 15.00 10.77 0.74
N ILE A 130 14.02 10.71 1.66
CA ILE A 130 12.60 10.99 1.37
C ILE A 130 12.18 12.43 1.72
N GLY A 131 13.15 13.33 1.97
CA GLY A 131 12.89 14.75 2.26
C GLY A 131 12.30 15.02 3.65
N ALA A 132 12.59 14.16 4.64
CA ALA A 132 12.04 14.22 5.99
C ALA A 132 13.09 14.52 7.09
N SER A 133 14.24 15.12 6.74
CA SER A 133 15.33 15.43 7.67
C SER A 133 14.88 16.32 8.86
N SER A 134 13.87 17.17 8.67
CA SER A 134 13.31 18.02 9.73
C SER A 134 12.60 17.25 10.85
N LEU A 135 12.35 15.96 10.67
CA LEU A 135 11.72 15.09 11.67
C LEU A 135 12.73 14.40 12.58
N ILE A 136 14.02 14.40 12.22
CA ILE A 136 15.10 13.78 12.99
C ILE A 136 15.20 14.42 14.38
N GLY A 137 15.33 13.60 15.42
CA GLY A 137 15.43 14.03 16.82
C GLY A 137 14.09 14.38 17.48
N ARG A 138 12.98 14.40 16.75
CA ARG A 138 11.64 14.64 17.32
C ARG A 138 11.03 13.34 17.85
N LYS A 139 10.23 13.44 18.90
CA LYS A 139 9.50 12.28 19.44
C LYS A 139 8.30 11.96 18.56
N TYR A 140 8.01 10.68 18.34
CA TYR A 140 6.92 10.23 17.49
C TYR A 140 5.54 10.78 17.90
N ARG A 141 5.28 10.93 19.21
CA ARG A 141 4.03 11.54 19.74
C ARG A 141 3.84 13.01 19.37
N GLU A 142 4.92 13.72 19.04
CA GLU A 142 4.90 15.17 18.72
C GLU A 142 4.63 15.43 17.24
N LEU A 143 4.56 14.35 16.43
CA LEU A 143 4.34 14.42 15.01
C LEU A 143 2.85 14.55 14.68
N SER A 144 2.55 15.39 13.68
CA SER A 144 1.23 15.39 13.03
C SER A 144 0.96 14.05 12.33
N GLN A 145 -0.28 13.77 11.95
CA GLN A 145 -0.62 12.54 11.23
C GLN A 145 0.12 12.42 9.91
N GLY A 146 0.27 13.51 9.16
CA GLY A 146 1.04 13.51 7.91
C GLY A 146 2.54 13.24 8.13
N GLU A 147 3.13 13.80 9.21
CA GLU A 147 4.52 13.51 9.58
C GLU A 147 4.68 12.05 10.03
N LYS A 148 3.71 11.49 10.78
CA LYS A 148 3.69 10.07 11.14
C LYS A 148 3.66 9.18 9.91
N GLN A 149 2.86 9.50 8.88
CA GLN A 149 2.84 8.76 7.62
C GLN A 149 4.19 8.81 6.90
N THR A 150 4.83 9.99 6.88
CA THR A 150 6.20 10.13 6.34
C THR A 150 7.19 9.20 7.06
N VAL A 151 7.12 9.12 8.39
CA VAL A 151 7.96 8.21 9.18
C VAL A 151 7.67 6.74 8.88
N LEU A 152 6.40 6.38 8.66
CA LEU A 152 6.04 5.01 8.26
C LEU A 152 6.58 4.64 6.88
N ILE A 153 6.61 5.60 5.95
CA ILE A 153 7.26 5.39 4.65
C ILE A 153 8.75 5.10 4.84
N ALA A 154 9.48 5.98 5.54
CA ALA A 154 10.91 5.75 5.81
C ALA A 154 11.15 4.40 6.48
N ARG A 155 10.33 4.08 7.48
CA ARG A 155 10.38 2.81 8.21
C ARG A 155 10.17 1.60 7.28
N SER A 156 9.23 1.69 6.35
CA SER A 156 8.93 0.58 5.44
C SER A 156 10.03 0.33 4.40
N LEU A 157 10.86 1.35 4.12
CA LEU A 157 11.98 1.30 3.17
C LEU A 157 13.30 0.82 3.81
N MET A 158 13.41 0.78 5.15
CA MET A 158 14.68 0.45 5.86
C MET A 158 15.28 -0.90 5.47
N ASP A 159 14.45 -1.88 5.12
CA ASP A 159 14.88 -3.23 4.73
C ASP A 159 14.91 -3.43 3.20
N GLN A 160 14.94 -2.33 2.45
CA GLN A 160 14.98 -2.32 0.98
C GLN A 160 13.99 -3.32 0.35
N PRO A 161 12.68 -3.18 0.60
CA PRO A 161 11.69 -4.14 0.14
C PRO A 161 11.60 -4.16 -1.40
N ASP A 162 11.24 -5.31 -1.98
CA ASP A 162 10.91 -5.40 -3.41
C ASP A 162 9.48 -4.93 -3.71
N LEU A 163 8.61 -5.00 -2.70
CA LEU A 163 7.22 -4.57 -2.76
C LEU A 163 6.88 -3.68 -1.57
N ILE A 164 6.28 -2.53 -1.82
CA ILE A 164 5.70 -1.68 -0.76
C ILE A 164 4.19 -1.57 -0.95
N ILE A 165 3.45 -1.74 0.14
CA ILE A 165 1.99 -1.68 0.17
C ILE A 165 1.57 -0.47 1.01
N PHE A 166 0.78 0.41 0.42
CA PHE A 166 0.13 1.54 1.09
C PHE A 166 -1.34 1.15 1.35
N ASP A 167 -1.68 0.82 2.59
CA ASP A 167 -3.04 0.44 2.98
C ASP A 167 -3.78 1.65 3.56
N GLU A 168 -4.57 2.31 2.70
CA GLU A 168 -5.33 3.53 3.03
C GLU A 168 -4.47 4.58 3.76
N ALA A 169 -3.23 4.75 3.32
CA ALA A 169 -2.20 5.53 3.99
C ALA A 169 -2.49 7.04 4.04
N SER A 170 -3.42 7.53 3.22
CA SER A 170 -3.91 8.92 3.23
C SER A 170 -5.13 9.13 4.12
N SER A 171 -5.69 8.06 4.70
CA SER A 171 -6.90 8.15 5.53
C SER A 171 -6.66 9.02 6.76
N GLY A 172 -7.57 9.96 7.01
CA GLY A 172 -7.47 10.91 8.12
C GLY A 172 -6.48 12.05 7.92
N LEU A 173 -5.84 12.16 6.76
CA LEU A 173 -5.01 13.32 6.40
C LEU A 173 -5.87 14.47 5.90
N ASP A 174 -5.51 15.71 6.30
CA ASP A 174 -6.04 16.89 5.65
C ASP A 174 -5.55 17.02 4.20
N LEU A 175 -6.13 17.96 3.45
CA LEU A 175 -5.83 18.16 2.03
C LEU A 175 -4.32 18.32 1.76
N PHE A 176 -3.64 19.15 2.53
CA PHE A 176 -2.22 19.45 2.29
C PHE A 176 -1.31 18.28 2.67
N ALA A 177 -1.61 17.60 3.77
CA ALA A 177 -0.90 16.41 4.21
C ALA A 177 -1.07 15.27 3.19
N ARG A 178 -2.27 15.08 2.62
CA ARG A 178 -2.55 14.11 1.57
C ARG A 178 -1.76 14.39 0.30
N GLU A 179 -1.75 15.64 -0.18
CA GLU A 179 -0.98 16.01 -1.36
C GLU A 179 0.54 15.84 -1.14
N LYS A 180 1.03 16.16 0.07
CA LYS A 180 2.42 15.91 0.44
C LYS A 180 2.73 14.41 0.44
N HIS A 181 1.83 13.58 0.97
CA HIS A 181 1.96 12.12 0.98
C HIS A 181 2.05 11.55 -0.44
N LEU A 182 1.16 11.97 -1.35
CA LEU A 182 1.19 11.54 -2.76
C LEU A 182 2.50 11.94 -3.46
N ARG A 183 3.03 13.15 -3.19
CA ARG A 183 4.36 13.55 -3.71
C ARG A 183 5.50 12.69 -3.14
N GLN A 184 5.42 12.27 -1.88
CA GLN A 184 6.43 11.36 -1.30
C GLN A 184 6.42 10.00 -2.00
N ILE A 185 5.24 9.48 -2.38
CA ILE A 185 5.14 8.24 -3.18
C ILE A 185 5.86 8.42 -4.53
N HIS A 186 5.70 9.56 -5.19
CA HIS A 186 6.44 9.87 -6.42
C HIS A 186 7.96 9.84 -6.18
N HIS A 187 8.46 10.41 -5.09
CA HIS A 187 9.89 10.39 -4.76
C HIS A 187 10.43 8.97 -4.54
N ILE A 188 9.64 8.07 -3.96
CA ILE A 188 10.06 6.66 -3.76
C ILE A 188 10.40 6.00 -5.10
N LYS A 189 9.66 6.30 -6.17
CA LYS A 189 9.95 5.75 -7.52
C LYS A 189 11.27 6.24 -8.11
N GLN A 190 11.82 7.32 -7.61
CA GLN A 190 13.08 7.90 -8.07
C GLN A 190 14.30 7.37 -7.30
N LEU A 191 14.09 6.51 -6.29
CA LEU A 191 15.19 5.86 -5.57
C LEU A 191 15.90 4.85 -6.48
N ASP A 192 17.21 4.69 -6.29
CA ASP A 192 18.03 3.74 -7.08
C ASP A 192 17.50 2.30 -7.01
N HIS A 193 16.90 1.93 -5.87
CA HIS A 193 16.23 0.64 -5.63
C HIS A 193 14.77 0.87 -5.26
N ALA A 194 14.01 1.45 -6.21
CA ALA A 194 12.59 1.71 -6.00
C ALA A 194 11.80 0.39 -5.92
N PRO A 195 11.05 0.14 -4.83
CA PRO A 195 10.17 -1.03 -4.77
C PRO A 195 9.01 -0.91 -5.75
N THR A 196 8.47 -2.04 -6.18
CA THR A 196 7.15 -2.04 -6.81
C THR A 196 6.09 -1.62 -5.79
N MET A 197 5.03 -0.91 -6.23
CA MET A 197 4.05 -0.33 -5.32
C MET A 197 2.66 -0.89 -5.55
N ILE A 198 1.96 -1.15 -4.44
CA ILE A 198 0.51 -1.34 -4.39
C ILE A 198 -0.07 -0.24 -3.51
N TYR A 199 -0.96 0.57 -4.08
CA TYR A 199 -1.65 1.64 -3.38
C TYR A 199 -3.12 1.31 -3.23
N VAL A 200 -3.59 1.17 -2.00
CA VAL A 200 -4.97 0.80 -1.69
C VAL A 200 -5.73 2.02 -1.23
N THR A 201 -6.82 2.32 -1.89
CA THR A 201 -7.65 3.49 -1.60
C THR A 201 -9.13 3.24 -1.92
N HIS A 202 -9.98 4.09 -1.40
CA HIS A 202 -11.37 4.24 -1.84
C HIS A 202 -11.61 5.57 -2.56
N HIS A 203 -10.55 6.34 -2.83
CA HIS A 203 -10.54 7.64 -3.49
C HIS A 203 -9.85 7.57 -4.85
N ALA A 204 -10.61 7.72 -5.94
CA ALA A 204 -10.04 7.67 -7.29
C ALA A 204 -9.04 8.82 -7.55
N GLU A 205 -9.25 9.98 -6.92
CA GLU A 205 -8.38 11.15 -7.01
C GLU A 205 -6.99 10.97 -6.39
N GLU A 206 -6.77 9.89 -5.67
CA GLU A 206 -5.45 9.53 -5.14
C GLU A 206 -4.62 8.67 -6.11
N ILE A 207 -5.23 8.22 -7.20
CA ILE A 207 -4.55 7.44 -8.24
C ILE A 207 -3.76 8.42 -9.13
N THR A 208 -2.46 8.52 -8.88
CA THR A 208 -1.54 9.44 -9.57
C THR A 208 -0.94 8.82 -10.84
N THR A 209 -0.08 9.56 -11.52
CA THR A 209 0.71 9.09 -12.67
C THR A 209 1.62 7.91 -12.32
N ASP A 210 1.98 7.76 -11.05
CA ASP A 210 2.87 6.68 -10.58
C ASP A 210 2.22 5.31 -10.61
N MET A 211 0.88 5.24 -10.50
CA MET A 211 0.12 4.00 -10.64
C MET A 211 -0.19 3.75 -12.11
N THR A 212 0.31 2.64 -12.64
CA THR A 212 0.16 2.27 -14.06
C THR A 212 -1.07 1.40 -14.29
N HIS A 213 -1.51 0.67 -13.27
CA HIS A 213 -2.61 -0.30 -13.33
C HIS A 213 -3.59 -0.08 -12.20
N VAL A 214 -4.84 -0.45 -12.44
CA VAL A 214 -5.92 -0.39 -11.46
C VAL A 214 -6.62 -1.75 -11.37
N LEU A 215 -6.92 -2.16 -10.14
CA LEU A 215 -7.77 -3.29 -9.82
C LEU A 215 -9.00 -2.78 -9.08
N LEU A 216 -10.19 -3.03 -9.60
CA LEU A 216 -11.46 -2.70 -8.97
C LEU A 216 -11.95 -3.89 -8.15
N LEU A 217 -12.02 -3.71 -6.82
CA LEU A 217 -12.46 -4.74 -5.90
C LEU A 217 -13.83 -4.41 -5.32
N LYS A 218 -14.79 -5.36 -5.41
CA LYS A 218 -16.15 -5.21 -4.90
C LYS A 218 -16.65 -6.53 -4.32
N HIS A 219 -17.17 -6.52 -3.11
CA HIS A 219 -17.73 -7.71 -2.45
C HIS A 219 -16.81 -8.95 -2.44
N GLY A 220 -15.50 -8.71 -2.31
CA GLY A 220 -14.50 -9.77 -2.31
C GLY A 220 -14.19 -10.37 -3.68
N GLN A 221 -14.55 -9.69 -4.77
CA GLN A 221 -14.29 -10.12 -6.15
C GLN A 221 -13.59 -9.01 -6.94
N VAL A 222 -12.72 -9.39 -7.85
CA VAL A 222 -12.17 -8.48 -8.86
C VAL A 222 -13.25 -8.26 -9.93
N VAL A 223 -13.71 -7.03 -10.06
CA VAL A 223 -14.71 -6.66 -11.05
C VAL A 223 -14.04 -6.36 -12.39
N GLU A 224 -12.94 -5.63 -12.34
CA GLU A 224 -12.16 -5.24 -13.52
C GLU A 224 -10.73 -4.96 -13.11
N GLN A 225 -9.77 -5.18 -14.01
CA GLN A 225 -8.36 -4.89 -13.78
C GLN A 225 -7.60 -4.63 -15.08
N GLY A 226 -6.58 -3.79 -15.03
CA GLY A 226 -5.74 -3.51 -16.18
C GLY A 226 -5.08 -2.14 -16.14
N PRO A 227 -4.54 -1.68 -17.29
CA PRO A 227 -3.97 -0.35 -17.41
C PRO A 227 -4.93 0.75 -16.97
N LYS A 228 -4.41 1.72 -16.22
CA LYS A 228 -5.18 2.80 -15.58
C LYS A 228 -6.15 3.49 -16.54
N GLU A 229 -5.68 3.83 -17.73
CA GLU A 229 -6.46 4.54 -18.75
C GLU A 229 -7.64 3.73 -19.31
N LYS A 230 -7.61 2.40 -19.18
CA LYS A 230 -8.73 1.54 -19.61
C LYS A 230 -9.75 1.33 -18.50
N ILE A 231 -9.32 1.39 -17.25
CA ILE A 231 -10.17 1.13 -16.08
C ILE A 231 -10.85 2.41 -15.58
N LEU A 232 -10.11 3.54 -15.53
CA LEU A 232 -10.65 4.81 -15.05
C LEU A 232 -11.42 5.54 -16.16
N THR A 233 -12.52 4.93 -16.61
CA THR A 233 -13.45 5.49 -17.60
C THR A 233 -14.84 5.65 -17.01
N PRO A 234 -15.66 6.61 -17.48
CA PRO A 234 -17.03 6.78 -16.98
C PRO A 234 -17.85 5.50 -17.08
N GLN A 235 -17.66 4.74 -18.16
CA GLN A 235 -18.41 3.50 -18.40
C GLN A 235 -18.07 2.42 -17.38
N VAL A 236 -16.77 2.12 -17.17
CA VAL A 236 -16.31 1.08 -16.24
C VAL A 236 -16.67 1.47 -14.81
N LEU A 237 -16.43 2.73 -14.43
CA LEU A 237 -16.72 3.19 -13.08
C LEU A 237 -18.21 3.30 -12.79
N SER A 238 -19.07 3.63 -13.78
CA SER A 238 -20.51 3.59 -13.58
C SER A 238 -21.03 2.17 -13.33
N GLN A 239 -20.48 1.17 -14.00
CA GLN A 239 -20.79 -0.24 -13.72
C GLN A 239 -20.28 -0.67 -12.34
N PHE A 240 -19.06 -0.27 -11.99
CA PHE A 240 -18.47 -0.58 -10.70
C PHE A 240 -19.24 0.02 -9.51
N TYR A 241 -19.62 1.30 -9.59
CA TYR A 241 -20.38 2.00 -8.54
C TYR A 241 -21.90 1.76 -8.60
N GLU A 242 -22.41 1.12 -9.68
CA GLU A 242 -23.85 0.89 -9.91
C GLU A 242 -24.68 2.19 -9.96
N VAL A 243 -24.04 3.28 -10.36
CA VAL A 243 -24.62 4.60 -10.54
C VAL A 243 -23.87 5.30 -11.67
N SER A 244 -24.58 6.08 -12.48
CA SER A 244 -23.93 6.91 -13.50
C SER A 244 -22.91 7.84 -12.84
N VAL A 245 -21.71 7.90 -13.41
CA VAL A 245 -20.66 8.81 -12.94
C VAL A 245 -20.09 9.60 -14.12
N SER A 246 -19.71 10.83 -13.84
CA SER A 246 -18.83 11.63 -14.70
C SER A 246 -17.45 11.76 -14.07
N LEU A 247 -16.45 11.98 -14.90
CA LEU A 247 -15.06 12.17 -14.46
C LEU A 247 -14.69 13.64 -14.65
N ILE A 248 -14.13 14.22 -13.60
CA ILE A 248 -13.58 15.58 -13.61
C ILE A 248 -12.07 15.44 -13.58
N ASP A 249 -11.40 15.99 -14.59
CA ASP A 249 -9.94 16.05 -14.63
C ASP A 249 -9.43 17.08 -13.62
N LEU A 250 -8.54 16.62 -12.72
CA LEU A 250 -7.89 17.45 -11.71
C LEU A 250 -6.49 17.92 -12.14
N GLY A 251 -6.04 17.54 -13.32
CA GLY A 251 -4.65 17.68 -13.77
C GLY A 251 -3.77 16.52 -13.31
N ASP A 252 -2.56 16.43 -13.88
CA ASP A 252 -1.57 15.37 -13.57
C ASP A 252 -2.17 13.94 -13.65
N GLU A 253 -3.04 13.69 -14.65
CA GLU A 253 -3.77 12.43 -14.88
C GLU A 253 -4.64 11.97 -13.69
N ARG A 254 -4.96 12.86 -12.77
CA ARG A 254 -5.82 12.57 -11.63
C ARG A 254 -7.27 12.87 -11.95
N LEU A 255 -8.17 11.99 -11.51
CA LEU A 255 -9.58 12.07 -11.84
C LEU A 255 -10.43 12.06 -10.56
N PHE A 256 -11.36 13.00 -10.48
CA PHE A 256 -12.42 12.96 -9.47
C PHE A 256 -13.67 12.28 -10.06
N VAL A 257 -14.19 11.30 -9.35
CA VAL A 257 -15.40 10.57 -9.72
C VAL A 257 -16.61 11.28 -9.12
N LYS A 258 -17.41 11.91 -9.98
CA LYS A 258 -18.65 12.60 -9.58
C LYS A 258 -19.86 11.71 -9.86
N PRO A 259 -20.59 11.23 -8.82
CA PRO A 259 -21.85 10.53 -9.03
C PRO A 259 -22.93 11.45 -9.62
N GLU A 260 -23.69 10.95 -10.60
CA GLU A 260 -24.86 11.62 -11.15
C GLU A 260 -26.11 11.11 -10.42
N ILE A 261 -26.33 11.63 -9.21
CA ILE A 261 -27.49 11.28 -8.39
C ILE A 261 -28.67 12.10 -8.88
N ALA A 262 -29.73 11.44 -9.40
CA ALA A 262 -30.99 12.10 -9.69
C ALA A 262 -31.58 12.66 -8.37
N HIS A 263 -31.99 13.91 -8.40
CA HIS A 263 -32.65 14.58 -7.26
C HIS A 263 -34.09 14.10 -7.12
#